data_310dfe68024f44a2f0abca12d9a86518
#
_entry.id   310dfe68024f44a2f0abca12d9a86518
#
_cell.length_a   1.000
_cell.length_b   1.000
_cell.length_c   1.000
_cell.angle_alpha   90.00
_cell.angle_beta   90.00
_cell.angle_gamma   90.00
#
_symmetry.space_group_name_H-M   'P 1'
#
loop_
_entity.id
_entity.type
_entity.pdbx_description
1 polymer ?
#
loop_
_entity_poly.entity_id
_entity_poly.type
_entity_poly.pdbx_seq_one_letter_code
_entity_poly.pdbx_strand_id
1 'polypeptide(L)'
;LSVAPVLPFLAEEVHAHRTPDPAAAAAPVWSPFAQRWTTPPDSWHDPPLARRWRLALGAKAEVVRLHHQAQQAKVLGATSETRVELRVPQGEMREALLSLGPELNDLLGSCAVRLLDAEGASLEEAALLADPQSVAAGGAAVEEAVTVADVVEGRRAAHAMHVALHTTDAPKCGRCWRHVPLEAAGAGEGVLMAGGWTYRGCICPPGMHQGGS
;
A
#
# COMPACT_ATOMS: atom_id res chain seq x y z
N LEU A 1 26.70 -4.26 -4.48
CA LEU A 1 26.62 -3.39 -5.66
C LEU A 1 25.33 -2.55 -5.69
N SER A 2 24.17 -3.11 -5.36
CA SER A 2 22.87 -2.39 -5.43
C SER A 2 22.80 -1.13 -4.55
N VAL A 3 23.57 -1.08 -3.47
CA VAL A 3 23.61 0.07 -2.53
C VAL A 3 24.63 1.14 -2.96
N ALA A 4 25.62 0.76 -3.76
CA ALA A 4 26.74 1.63 -4.12
C ALA A 4 26.36 2.97 -4.76
N PRO A 5 25.34 3.08 -5.65
CA PRO A 5 24.95 4.36 -6.22
C PRO A 5 24.29 5.32 -5.24
N VAL A 6 23.71 4.79 -4.17
CA VAL A 6 22.96 5.58 -3.17
C VAL A 6 23.84 5.95 -1.99
N LEU A 7 24.67 5.00 -1.53
CA LEU A 7 25.56 5.15 -0.37
C LEU A 7 27.00 4.75 -0.74
N PRO A 8 27.71 5.57 -1.55
CA PRO A 8 29.01 5.20 -2.11
C PRO A 8 30.05 4.89 -1.03
N PHE A 9 30.20 5.74 -0.02
CA PHE A 9 31.19 5.55 1.03
C PHE A 9 30.94 4.30 1.88
N LEU A 10 29.66 4.05 2.22
CA LEU A 10 29.28 2.84 2.95
C LEU A 10 29.56 1.58 2.12
N ALA A 11 29.31 1.63 0.81
CA ALA A 11 29.57 0.51 -0.09
C ALA A 11 31.06 0.18 -0.17
N GLU A 12 31.93 1.18 -0.19
CA GLU A 12 33.39 1.00 -0.14
C GLU A 12 33.84 0.41 1.20
N GLU A 13 33.35 0.93 2.29
CA GLU A 13 33.67 0.46 3.64
C GLU A 13 33.25 -1.00 3.82
N VAL A 14 31.99 -1.34 3.49
CA VAL A 14 31.51 -2.73 3.54
C VAL A 14 32.32 -3.64 2.63
N HIS A 15 32.72 -3.16 1.45
CA HIS A 15 33.53 -3.93 0.53
C HIS A 15 34.93 -4.22 1.11
N ALA A 16 35.56 -3.20 1.70
CA ALA A 16 36.88 -3.33 2.34
C ALA A 16 36.87 -4.34 3.50
N HIS A 17 35.79 -4.37 4.29
CA HIS A 17 35.65 -5.30 5.42
C HIS A 17 35.17 -6.70 5.03
N ARG A 18 34.58 -6.86 3.85
CA ARG A 18 34.07 -8.17 3.39
C ARG A 18 35.14 -9.07 2.78
N THR A 19 36.25 -8.51 2.30
CA THR A 19 37.35 -9.24 1.66
C THR A 19 38.58 -9.29 2.58
N PRO A 20 38.57 -10.09 3.65
CA PRO A 20 39.74 -10.23 4.53
C PRO A 20 40.67 -11.31 3.99
N ASP A 21 41.15 -11.21 2.75
CA ASP A 21 42.24 -12.04 2.27
C ASP A 21 43.55 -11.28 2.45
N PRO A 22 44.38 -11.65 3.41
CA PRO A 22 45.71 -11.02 3.60
C PRO A 22 46.59 -11.16 2.37
N ALA A 23 46.40 -12.16 1.49
CA ALA A 23 47.06 -12.26 0.21
C ALA A 23 46.57 -11.24 -0.81
N ALA A 24 45.32 -10.74 -0.67
CA ALA A 24 44.74 -9.69 -1.50
C ALA A 24 45.22 -8.28 -1.10
N ALA A 25 45.90 -8.12 0.04
CA ALA A 25 46.45 -6.83 0.47
C ALA A 25 47.55 -6.29 -0.49
N ALA A 26 48.10 -7.13 -1.36
CA ALA A 26 49.01 -6.75 -2.42
C ALA A 26 48.33 -6.53 -3.79
N ALA A 27 47.03 -6.81 -3.89
CA ALA A 27 46.26 -6.57 -5.10
C ALA A 27 45.77 -5.09 -5.15
N PRO A 28 45.58 -4.51 -6.35
CA PRO A 28 45.03 -3.17 -6.45
C PRO A 28 43.69 -3.12 -5.72
N VAL A 29 43.48 -2.07 -4.91
CA VAL A 29 42.25 -1.86 -4.12
C VAL A 29 41.05 -1.98 -5.05
N TRP A 30 40.29 -3.04 -4.83
CA TRP A 30 39.12 -3.33 -5.65
C TRP A 30 37.95 -2.53 -5.12
N SER A 31 37.50 -1.59 -5.91
CA SER A 31 36.31 -0.82 -5.59
C SER A 31 35.04 -1.48 -6.13
N PRO A 32 33.94 -1.48 -5.39
CA PRO A 32 32.66 -1.94 -5.91
C PRO A 32 32.24 -1.18 -7.18
N PHE A 33 32.76 0.05 -7.38
CA PHE A 33 32.48 0.86 -8.57
C PHE A 33 33.25 0.41 -9.82
N ALA A 34 34.32 -0.39 -9.68
CA ALA A 34 35.00 -1.00 -10.80
C ALA A 34 34.25 -2.21 -11.38
N GLN A 35 33.19 -2.66 -10.71
CA GLN A 35 32.38 -3.79 -11.17
C GLN A 35 31.26 -3.32 -12.09
N ARG A 36 30.90 -4.15 -13.06
CA ARG A 36 29.68 -3.94 -13.84
C ARG A 36 28.45 -4.23 -12.99
N TRP A 37 27.38 -3.51 -13.25
CA TRP A 37 26.07 -3.85 -12.72
C TRP A 37 25.70 -5.29 -13.05
N THR A 38 25.22 -6.00 -12.05
CA THR A 38 24.66 -7.33 -12.28
C THR A 38 23.41 -7.17 -13.14
N THR A 39 23.41 -7.81 -14.30
CA THR A 39 22.20 -7.91 -15.11
C THR A 39 21.20 -8.78 -14.37
N PRO A 40 19.97 -8.32 -14.13
CA PRO A 40 18.94 -9.15 -13.55
C PRO A 40 18.74 -10.43 -14.37
N PRO A 41 18.57 -11.59 -13.72
CA PRO A 41 18.25 -12.82 -14.44
C PRO A 41 16.94 -12.69 -15.21
N ASP A 42 16.83 -13.30 -16.38
CA ASP A 42 15.61 -13.31 -17.19
C ASP A 42 14.40 -13.87 -16.41
N SER A 43 14.68 -14.78 -15.44
CA SER A 43 13.66 -15.34 -14.54
C SER A 43 12.97 -14.30 -13.64
N TRP A 44 13.53 -13.08 -13.51
CA TRP A 44 12.90 -11.99 -12.79
C TRP A 44 11.92 -11.20 -13.66
N HIS A 45 11.90 -11.47 -14.96
CA HIS A 45 10.94 -10.86 -15.87
C HIS A 45 9.61 -11.59 -15.78
N ASP A 46 8.65 -10.98 -15.06
CA ASP A 46 7.29 -11.50 -14.85
C ASP A 46 6.28 -10.48 -15.42
N PRO A 47 5.88 -10.61 -16.70
CA PRO A 47 4.93 -9.70 -17.33
C PRO A 47 3.55 -9.70 -16.67
N PRO A 48 2.98 -10.85 -16.24
CA PRO A 48 1.75 -10.88 -15.46
C PRO A 48 1.81 -10.08 -14.17
N LEU A 49 2.88 -10.24 -13.38
CA LEU A 49 3.09 -9.48 -12.15
C LEU A 49 3.23 -7.98 -12.45
N ALA A 50 4.04 -7.62 -13.45
CA ALA A 50 4.22 -6.25 -13.87
C ALA A 50 2.90 -5.60 -14.28
N ARG A 51 2.00 -6.35 -14.94
CA ARG A 51 0.66 -5.88 -15.30
C ARG A 51 -0.21 -5.63 -14.08
N ARG A 52 -0.25 -6.58 -13.15
CA ARG A 52 -0.99 -6.40 -11.89
C ARG A 52 -0.54 -5.17 -11.13
N TRP A 53 0.76 -4.96 -11.03
CA TRP A 53 1.30 -3.77 -10.38
C TRP A 53 0.95 -2.47 -11.11
N ARG A 54 0.94 -2.43 -12.45
CA ARG A 54 0.50 -1.23 -13.19
C ARG A 54 -0.95 -0.87 -12.86
N LEU A 55 -1.84 -1.86 -12.81
CA LEU A 55 -3.23 -1.62 -12.45
C LEU A 55 -3.37 -1.10 -11.01
N ALA A 56 -2.68 -1.72 -10.07
CA ALA A 56 -2.70 -1.30 -8.67
C ALA A 56 -2.12 0.11 -8.47
N LEU A 57 -1.02 0.44 -9.15
CA LEU A 57 -0.43 1.78 -9.12
C LEU A 57 -1.32 2.82 -9.83
N GLY A 58 -2.04 2.42 -10.86
CA GLY A 58 -3.05 3.27 -11.50
C GLY A 58 -4.20 3.59 -10.55
N ALA A 59 -4.71 2.60 -9.83
CA ALA A 59 -5.72 2.82 -8.78
C ALA A 59 -5.20 3.75 -7.68
N LYS A 60 -3.95 3.52 -7.21
CA LYS A 60 -3.30 4.42 -6.26
C LYS A 60 -3.25 5.86 -6.75
N ALA A 61 -2.87 6.08 -8.01
CA ALA A 61 -2.75 7.43 -8.56
C ALA A 61 -4.08 8.19 -8.48
N GLU A 62 -5.20 7.53 -8.78
CA GLU A 62 -6.52 8.13 -8.68
C GLU A 62 -6.94 8.42 -7.23
N VAL A 63 -6.69 7.49 -6.31
CA VAL A 63 -6.94 7.72 -4.88
C VAL A 63 -6.13 8.90 -4.36
N VAL A 64 -4.85 9.00 -4.70
CA VAL A 64 -3.99 10.12 -4.29
C VAL A 64 -4.46 11.44 -4.89
N ARG A 65 -4.88 11.44 -6.15
CA ARG A 65 -5.44 12.62 -6.82
C ARG A 65 -6.67 13.15 -6.08
N LEU A 66 -7.63 12.26 -5.81
CA LEU A 66 -8.85 12.61 -5.08
C LEU A 66 -8.57 13.09 -3.66
N HIS A 67 -7.67 12.39 -2.96
CA HIS A 67 -7.29 12.79 -1.61
C HIS A 67 -6.66 14.20 -1.60
N HIS A 68 -5.79 14.49 -2.54
CA HIS A 68 -5.17 15.81 -2.66
C HIS A 68 -6.22 16.91 -2.94
N GLN A 69 -7.20 16.65 -3.78
CA GLN A 69 -8.31 17.58 -4.03
C GLN A 69 -9.14 17.81 -2.76
N ALA A 70 -9.45 16.74 -2.02
CA ALA A 70 -10.19 16.83 -0.76
C ALA A 70 -9.42 17.60 0.33
N GLN A 71 -8.09 17.43 0.38
CA GLN A 71 -7.23 18.20 1.27
C GLN A 71 -7.20 19.70 0.92
N GLN A 72 -7.10 20.03 -0.37
CA GLN A 72 -7.15 21.42 -0.82
C GLN A 72 -8.50 22.08 -0.48
N ALA A 73 -9.59 21.33 -0.58
CA ALA A 73 -10.91 21.75 -0.17
C ALA A 73 -11.12 21.75 1.36
N LYS A 74 -10.10 21.33 2.15
CA LYS A 74 -10.15 21.19 3.62
C LYS A 74 -11.27 20.25 4.13
N VAL A 75 -11.65 19.27 3.31
CA VAL A 75 -12.65 18.25 3.64
C VAL A 75 -12.01 17.06 4.36
N LEU A 76 -10.77 16.71 3.98
CA LEU A 76 -10.00 15.62 4.59
C LEU A 76 -8.68 16.12 5.15
N GLY A 77 -8.18 15.42 6.18
CA GLY A 77 -6.87 15.61 6.78
C GLY A 77 -5.76 14.82 6.08
N ALA A 78 -4.89 14.19 6.85
CA ALA A 78 -3.80 13.36 6.33
C ALA A 78 -4.34 12.05 5.70
N THR A 79 -3.60 11.49 4.74
CA THR A 79 -3.96 10.18 4.13
C THR A 79 -4.05 9.08 5.18
N SER A 80 -3.16 9.10 6.18
CA SER A 80 -3.18 8.16 7.30
C SER A 80 -4.45 8.24 8.16
N GLU A 81 -5.24 9.30 8.03
CA GLU A 81 -6.50 9.54 8.73
C GLU A 81 -7.72 9.24 7.85
N THR A 82 -7.48 8.69 6.66
CA THR A 82 -8.51 8.46 5.66
C THR A 82 -8.76 6.97 5.46
N ARG A 83 -10.02 6.58 5.42
CA ARG A 83 -10.47 5.26 4.96
C ARG A 83 -10.83 5.36 3.49
N VAL A 84 -10.48 4.34 2.72
CA VAL A 84 -10.71 4.28 1.27
C VAL A 84 -11.66 3.13 0.95
N GLU A 85 -12.75 3.42 0.28
CA GLU A 85 -13.65 2.44 -0.29
C GLU A 85 -13.48 2.43 -1.80
N LEU A 86 -13.24 1.25 -2.38
CA LEU A 86 -13.09 1.04 -3.80
C LEU A 86 -14.18 0.10 -4.29
N ARG A 87 -15.06 0.58 -5.16
CA ARG A 87 -16.03 -0.27 -5.88
C ARG A 87 -15.46 -0.58 -7.25
N VAL A 88 -15.20 -1.84 -7.49
CA VAL A 88 -14.49 -2.30 -8.69
C VAL A 88 -15.29 -3.39 -9.38
N PRO A 89 -15.73 -3.17 -10.63
CA PRO A 89 -16.39 -4.20 -11.42
C PRO A 89 -15.53 -5.45 -11.59
N GLN A 90 -16.16 -6.57 -11.86
CA GLN A 90 -15.43 -7.81 -12.14
C GLN A 90 -14.45 -7.63 -13.31
N GLY A 91 -13.22 -8.15 -13.14
CA GLY A 91 -12.16 -8.05 -14.13
C GLY A 91 -10.76 -7.95 -13.53
N GLU A 92 -9.78 -7.77 -14.38
CA GLU A 92 -8.36 -7.78 -14.03
C GLU A 92 -7.97 -6.74 -12.95
N MET A 93 -8.61 -5.57 -12.95
CA MET A 93 -8.37 -4.55 -11.93
C MET A 93 -8.75 -5.07 -10.55
N ARG A 94 -9.92 -5.71 -10.43
CA ARG A 94 -10.38 -6.33 -9.18
C ARG A 94 -9.41 -7.41 -8.71
N GLU A 95 -9.01 -8.31 -9.60
CA GLU A 95 -8.06 -9.38 -9.30
C GLU A 95 -6.70 -8.84 -8.85
N ALA A 96 -6.22 -7.80 -9.52
CA ALA A 96 -4.98 -7.13 -9.16
C ALA A 96 -5.04 -6.55 -7.74
N LEU A 97 -6.12 -5.88 -7.38
CA LEU A 97 -6.29 -5.28 -6.05
C LEU A 97 -6.51 -6.34 -4.95
N LEU A 98 -7.31 -7.39 -5.24
CA LEU A 98 -7.52 -8.51 -4.30
C LEU A 98 -6.21 -9.27 -4.02
N SER A 99 -5.34 -9.41 -5.02
CA SER A 99 -4.05 -10.11 -4.85
C SER A 99 -3.10 -9.44 -3.87
N LEU A 100 -3.31 -8.17 -3.55
CA LEU A 100 -2.51 -7.42 -2.57
C LEU A 100 -2.97 -7.66 -1.13
N GLY A 101 -4.22 -8.08 -0.93
CA GLY A 101 -4.75 -8.31 0.42
C GLY A 101 -4.46 -7.14 1.37
N PRO A 102 -3.90 -7.41 2.58
CA PRO A 102 -3.62 -6.37 3.57
C PRO A 102 -2.61 -5.30 3.13
N GLU A 103 -1.74 -5.62 2.15
CA GLU A 103 -0.73 -4.69 1.63
C GLU A 103 -1.37 -3.52 0.86
N LEU A 104 -2.63 -3.66 0.47
CA LEU A 104 -3.38 -2.59 -0.20
C LEU A 104 -3.49 -1.33 0.67
N ASN A 105 -3.59 -1.47 1.98
CA ASN A 105 -3.60 -0.33 2.92
C ASN A 105 -2.30 0.48 2.83
N ASP A 106 -1.17 -0.21 2.77
CA ASP A 106 0.14 0.45 2.65
C ASP A 106 0.34 1.05 1.27
N LEU A 107 -0.10 0.35 0.23
CA LEU A 107 -0.02 0.86 -1.13
C LEU A 107 -0.78 2.19 -1.27
N LEU A 108 -1.99 2.27 -0.72
CA LEU A 108 -2.82 3.48 -0.79
C LEU A 108 -2.43 4.54 0.25
N GLY A 109 -1.65 4.16 1.28
CA GLY A 109 -1.25 5.04 2.38
C GLY A 109 -2.41 5.42 3.31
N SER A 110 -3.50 4.65 3.28
CA SER A 110 -4.70 4.87 4.08
C SER A 110 -4.68 4.08 5.40
N CYS A 111 -5.50 4.47 6.36
CA CYS A 111 -5.63 3.71 7.60
C CYS A 111 -6.40 2.41 7.40
N ALA A 112 -7.37 2.41 6.49
CA ALA A 112 -8.17 1.25 6.14
C ALA A 112 -8.62 1.29 4.68
N VAL A 113 -8.76 0.11 4.08
CA VAL A 113 -9.30 -0.07 2.73
C VAL A 113 -10.43 -1.07 2.76
N ARG A 114 -11.43 -0.83 1.93
CA ARG A 114 -12.53 -1.74 1.67
C ARG A 114 -12.71 -1.91 0.17
N LEU A 115 -12.74 -3.16 -0.29
CA LEU A 115 -13.05 -3.49 -1.67
C LEU A 115 -14.52 -3.96 -1.77
N LEU A 116 -15.23 -3.40 -2.72
CA LEU A 116 -16.62 -3.74 -3.02
C LEU A 116 -16.77 -4.13 -4.49
N ASP A 117 -17.81 -4.89 -4.78
CA ASP A 117 -18.24 -5.10 -6.16
C ASP A 117 -18.95 -3.86 -6.73
N ALA A 118 -19.41 -3.96 -7.96
CA ALA A 118 -20.13 -2.86 -8.61
C ALA A 118 -21.45 -2.51 -7.91
N GLU A 119 -22.06 -3.47 -7.25
CA GLU A 119 -23.31 -3.38 -6.49
C GLU A 119 -23.09 -2.89 -5.04
N GLY A 120 -21.85 -2.81 -4.61
CA GLY A 120 -21.48 -2.35 -3.26
C GLY A 120 -21.40 -3.46 -2.21
N ALA A 121 -21.43 -4.75 -2.60
CA ALA A 121 -21.17 -5.86 -1.68
C ALA A 121 -19.65 -6.03 -1.43
N SER A 122 -19.27 -6.40 -0.22
CA SER A 122 -17.86 -6.62 0.12
C SER A 122 -17.29 -7.80 -0.65
N LEU A 123 -16.09 -7.63 -1.25
CA LEU A 123 -15.41 -8.64 -2.04
C LEU A 123 -14.51 -9.56 -1.21
N GLU A 124 -14.26 -9.24 0.03
CA GLU A 124 -13.49 -10.10 0.88
C GLU A 124 -14.36 -11.26 1.37
N GLU A 125 -14.09 -12.46 0.87
CA GLU A 125 -14.75 -13.69 1.35
C GLU A 125 -14.57 -13.91 2.88
N ALA A 126 -13.58 -13.28 3.48
CA ALA A 126 -13.40 -13.25 4.93
C ALA A 126 -14.41 -12.36 5.65
N ALA A 127 -15.18 -11.57 4.93
CA ALA A 127 -16.34 -10.87 5.46
C ALA A 127 -17.52 -11.82 5.72
N LEU A 128 -17.22 -13.04 6.12
CA LEU A 128 -18.16 -13.89 6.79
C LEU A 128 -18.71 -13.11 7.99
N LEU A 129 -19.94 -12.59 7.83
CA LEU A 129 -20.81 -12.20 8.95
C LEU A 129 -20.55 -10.83 9.59
N ALA A 130 -20.16 -9.83 8.86
CA ALA A 130 -20.30 -8.47 9.37
C ALA A 130 -21.73 -7.97 9.09
N ASP A 131 -22.43 -7.66 10.15
CA ASP A 131 -23.76 -7.04 10.14
C ASP A 131 -23.75 -5.78 9.23
N PRO A 132 -24.57 -5.73 8.16
CA PRO A 132 -24.65 -4.57 7.29
C PRO A 132 -25.04 -3.27 7.99
N GLN A 133 -25.59 -3.37 9.20
CA GLN A 133 -26.08 -2.22 9.97
C GLN A 133 -24.96 -1.48 10.73
N SER A 134 -23.76 -2.03 10.85
CA SER A 134 -22.63 -1.31 11.48
C SER A 134 -21.91 -0.35 10.51
N VAL A 135 -22.32 -0.27 9.26
CA VAL A 135 -21.84 0.73 8.28
C VAL A 135 -22.61 2.01 8.52
N ALA A 136 -22.47 2.55 9.70
CA ALA A 136 -23.24 3.67 10.02
C ALA A 136 -22.52 4.99 9.83
N ALA A 137 -23.32 5.88 9.40
CA ALA A 137 -23.45 7.24 9.88
C ALA A 137 -22.30 8.19 9.55
N GLY A 138 -21.71 8.06 8.38
CA GLY A 138 -20.98 9.15 7.79
C GLY A 138 -20.89 8.87 6.31
N GLY A 139 -21.64 9.60 5.49
CA GLY A 139 -21.45 9.54 4.04
C GLY A 139 -20.00 9.74 3.67
N ALA A 140 -19.59 9.32 2.47
CA ALA A 140 -18.24 9.59 1.97
C ALA A 140 -17.99 11.12 2.04
N ALA A 141 -16.79 11.50 2.51
CA ALA A 141 -16.38 12.89 2.47
C ALA A 141 -16.16 13.36 1.02
N VAL A 142 -15.68 12.45 0.17
CA VAL A 142 -15.52 12.63 -1.28
C VAL A 142 -15.78 11.31 -1.97
N GLU A 143 -16.51 11.35 -3.08
CA GLU A 143 -16.85 10.17 -3.87
C GLU A 143 -16.79 10.52 -5.36
N GLU A 144 -16.10 9.70 -6.17
CA GLU A 144 -15.95 9.94 -7.60
C GLU A 144 -15.79 8.61 -8.38
N ALA A 145 -16.45 8.54 -9.54
CA ALA A 145 -16.18 7.50 -10.53
C ALA A 145 -14.95 7.88 -11.35
N VAL A 146 -13.96 7.01 -11.36
CA VAL A 146 -12.68 7.24 -12.02
C VAL A 146 -12.36 6.15 -13.03
N THR A 147 -11.46 6.43 -13.95
CA THR A 147 -11.03 5.47 -14.97
C THR A 147 -9.51 5.37 -14.95
N VAL A 148 -9.01 4.17 -14.66
CA VAL A 148 -7.60 3.85 -14.74
C VAL A 148 -7.26 3.41 -16.17
N ALA A 149 -6.36 4.15 -16.81
CA ALA A 149 -5.87 3.79 -18.13
C ALA A 149 -4.73 2.77 -18.01
N ASP A 150 -4.77 1.74 -18.84
CA ASP A 150 -3.68 0.79 -19.03
C ASP A 150 -3.34 0.66 -20.52
N VAL A 151 -2.14 0.18 -20.80
CA VAL A 151 -1.71 -0.12 -22.17
C VAL A 151 -1.25 -1.57 -22.22
N VAL A 152 -2.00 -2.39 -22.93
CA VAL A 152 -1.73 -3.80 -23.11
C VAL A 152 -1.44 -4.07 -24.58
N GLU A 153 -0.26 -4.60 -24.89
CA GLU A 153 0.15 -4.94 -26.26
C GLU A 153 -0.10 -3.80 -27.25
N GLY A 154 0.16 -2.56 -26.85
CA GLY A 154 -0.09 -1.37 -27.67
C GLY A 154 -1.55 -0.94 -27.77
N ARG A 155 -2.47 -1.64 -27.15
CA ARG A 155 -3.89 -1.26 -27.07
C ARG A 155 -4.18 -0.55 -25.74
N ARG A 156 -4.93 0.54 -25.83
CA ARG A 156 -5.41 1.23 -24.61
C ARG A 156 -6.58 0.45 -24.04
N ALA A 157 -6.45 0.09 -22.76
CA ALA A 157 -7.54 -0.43 -21.93
C ALA A 157 -7.93 0.63 -20.90
N ALA A 158 -9.17 0.60 -20.45
CA ALA A 158 -9.70 1.50 -19.45
C ALA A 158 -10.47 0.68 -18.41
N HIS A 159 -10.12 0.86 -17.16
CA HIS A 159 -10.74 0.15 -16.05
C HIS A 159 -11.51 1.16 -15.20
N ALA A 160 -12.83 1.06 -15.22
CA ALA A 160 -13.68 1.88 -14.38
C ALA A 160 -13.62 1.40 -12.93
N MET A 161 -13.56 2.33 -12.00
CA MET A 161 -13.74 2.07 -10.57
C MET A 161 -14.38 3.29 -9.93
N HIS A 162 -14.97 3.08 -8.75
CA HIS A 162 -15.52 4.14 -7.95
C HIS A 162 -14.72 4.24 -6.66
N VAL A 163 -14.31 5.44 -6.31
CA VAL A 163 -13.51 5.72 -5.12
C VAL A 163 -14.31 6.58 -4.17
N ALA A 164 -14.45 6.14 -2.94
CA ALA A 164 -15.01 6.94 -1.87
C ALA A 164 -13.99 7.09 -0.74
N LEU A 165 -13.79 8.31 -0.29
CA LEU A 165 -12.89 8.67 0.80
C LEU A 165 -13.69 9.08 2.02
N HIS A 166 -13.36 8.49 3.17
CA HIS A 166 -14.03 8.73 4.44
C HIS A 166 -13.02 9.18 5.49
N THR A 167 -13.45 10.01 6.42
CA THR A 167 -12.68 10.27 7.65
C THR A 167 -12.68 9.02 8.53
N THR A 168 -11.65 8.84 9.34
CA THR A 168 -11.63 7.80 10.36
C THR A 168 -11.92 8.37 11.73
N ASP A 169 -12.65 7.61 12.52
CA ASP A 169 -12.89 7.81 13.95
C ASP A 169 -11.99 6.91 14.83
N ALA A 170 -11.19 6.05 14.19
CA ALA A 170 -10.27 5.17 14.88
C ALA A 170 -9.21 5.98 15.65
N PRO A 171 -8.85 5.56 16.88
CA PRO A 171 -7.85 6.25 17.68
C PRO A 171 -6.46 6.18 17.04
N LYS A 172 -5.69 7.24 17.21
CA LYS A 172 -4.32 7.33 16.74
C LYS A 172 -3.37 6.67 17.72
N CYS A 173 -2.52 5.77 17.22
CA CYS A 173 -1.48 5.19 18.06
C CYS A 173 -0.40 6.23 18.38
N GLY A 174 -0.11 6.47 19.66
CA GLY A 174 0.90 7.42 20.11
C GLY A 174 2.34 7.08 19.67
N ARG A 175 2.61 5.82 19.29
CA ARG A 175 3.94 5.38 18.88
C ARG A 175 4.12 5.37 17.36
N CYS A 176 3.25 4.69 16.63
CA CYS A 176 3.39 4.54 15.17
C CYS A 176 2.52 5.52 14.38
N TRP A 177 1.69 6.28 15.04
CA TRP A 177 0.82 7.33 14.49
C TRP A 177 -0.22 6.83 13.49
N ARG A 178 -0.42 5.52 13.42
CA ARG A 178 -1.48 4.91 12.60
C ARG A 178 -2.81 4.99 13.33
N HIS A 179 -3.87 5.21 12.59
CA HIS A 179 -5.23 5.08 13.09
C HIS A 179 -5.64 3.62 12.98
N VAL A 180 -5.88 2.97 14.11
CA VAL A 180 -6.22 1.54 14.18
C VAL A 180 -7.30 1.37 15.25
N PRO A 181 -8.42 0.68 14.97
CA PRO A 181 -9.39 0.33 15.98
C PRO A 181 -8.74 -0.44 17.14
N LEU A 182 -9.27 -0.28 18.34
CA LEU A 182 -8.71 -0.91 19.54
C LEU A 182 -8.68 -2.44 19.43
N GLU A 183 -9.65 -3.03 18.75
CA GLU A 183 -9.76 -4.47 18.54
C GLU A 183 -8.65 -5.01 17.61
N ALA A 184 -8.15 -4.18 16.72
CA ALA A 184 -7.05 -4.53 15.81
C ALA A 184 -5.68 -4.17 16.38
N ALA A 185 -5.62 -3.53 17.55
CA ALA A 185 -4.37 -3.13 18.17
C ALA A 185 -3.57 -4.36 18.64
N GLY A 186 -2.32 -4.43 18.23
CA GLY A 186 -1.43 -5.55 18.58
C GLY A 186 -1.52 -6.78 17.66
N ALA A 187 -2.39 -6.75 16.65
CA ALA A 187 -2.55 -7.89 15.75
C ALA A 187 -1.37 -8.10 14.77
N GLY A 188 -0.49 -7.11 14.62
CA GLY A 188 0.74 -7.21 13.80
C GLY A 188 0.51 -7.16 12.28
N GLU A 189 -0.40 -7.94 11.78
CA GLU A 189 -0.80 -8.02 10.36
C GLU A 189 -2.12 -7.29 10.10
N GLY A 190 -2.55 -7.22 8.86
CA GLY A 190 -3.84 -6.64 8.49
C GLY A 190 -4.99 -7.40 9.15
N VAL A 191 -5.89 -6.68 9.77
CA VAL A 191 -7.06 -7.24 10.45
C VAL A 191 -8.31 -6.81 9.69
N LEU A 192 -9.16 -7.80 9.40
CA LEU A 192 -10.48 -7.57 8.82
C LEU A 192 -11.47 -7.22 9.93
N MET A 193 -12.12 -6.09 9.78
CA MET A 193 -13.11 -5.60 10.74
C MET A 193 -14.52 -5.78 10.21
N ALA A 194 -15.50 -5.62 11.09
CA ALA A 194 -16.90 -5.61 10.72
C ALA A 194 -17.17 -4.61 9.57
N GLY A 195 -18.00 -5.02 8.61
CA GLY A 195 -18.27 -4.22 7.41
C GLY A 195 -17.22 -4.32 6.31
N GLY A 196 -16.29 -5.29 6.36
CA GLY A 196 -15.31 -5.57 5.31
C GLY A 196 -14.16 -4.56 5.23
N TRP A 197 -13.91 -3.78 6.28
CA TRP A 197 -12.74 -2.91 6.36
C TRP A 197 -11.49 -3.69 6.75
N THR A 198 -10.41 -3.51 6.01
CA THR A 198 -9.09 -4.01 6.39
C THR A 198 -8.29 -2.92 7.07
N TYR A 199 -7.70 -3.24 8.21
CA TYR A 199 -6.76 -2.37 8.91
C TYR A 199 -5.44 -3.11 9.04
N ARG A 200 -4.35 -2.41 8.78
CA ARG A 200 -3.04 -2.95 9.17
C ARG A 200 -2.91 -2.85 10.67
N GLY A 201 -2.82 -4.00 11.33
CA GLY A 201 -2.66 -4.08 12.78
C GLY A 201 -1.44 -3.29 13.26
N CYS A 202 -1.54 -2.72 14.43
CA CYS A 202 -0.43 -2.07 15.10
C CYS A 202 0.29 -3.08 15.97
N ILE A 203 1.59 -3.27 15.77
CA ILE A 203 2.45 -4.13 16.61
C ILE A 203 2.78 -3.49 17.98
N CYS A 204 2.23 -2.32 18.26
CA CYS A 204 2.44 -1.62 19.52
C CYS A 204 1.64 -2.30 20.66
N PRO A 205 2.18 -2.35 21.89
CA PRO A 205 1.49 -2.93 23.03
C PRO A 205 0.14 -2.27 23.28
N PRO A 206 -0.86 -3.03 23.80
CA PRO A 206 -2.12 -2.48 24.26
C PRO A 206 -1.89 -1.35 25.28
N GLY A 207 -2.65 -0.27 25.19
CA GLY A 207 -2.51 0.90 26.08
C GLY A 207 -1.81 2.10 25.46
N MET A 208 -1.03 1.93 24.38
CA MET A 208 -0.44 3.07 23.64
C MET A 208 -1.39 3.73 22.65
N HIS A 209 -2.59 3.19 22.50
CA HIS A 209 -3.62 3.67 21.57
C HIS A 209 -4.54 4.73 22.18
N GLN A 210 -4.46 4.94 23.51
CA GLN A 210 -5.18 6.03 24.15
C GLN A 210 -4.42 7.33 23.85
N GLY A 211 -4.80 7.97 22.76
CA GLY A 211 -4.34 9.32 22.42
C GLY A 211 -4.77 10.25 23.54
N GLY A 212 -3.81 10.91 24.17
CA GLY A 212 -4.10 12.00 25.07
C GLY A 212 -4.96 13.05 24.34
N SER A 213 -6.01 13.43 25.00
CA SER A 213 -6.84 14.61 24.74
C SER A 213 -5.99 15.87 24.61
#